data_23895240c50b6448c1c7cbe6ec729716
#
_entry.id   23895240c50b6448c1c7cbe6ec729716
#
_cell.length_a   1.000
_cell.length_b   1.000
_cell.length_c   1.000
_cell.angle_alpha   90.00
_cell.angle_beta   90.00
_cell.angle_gamma   90.00
#
_symmetry.space_group_name_H-M   'P 1'
#
loop_
_entity.id
_entity.type
_entity.pdbx_description
1 polymer ?
#
loop_
_entity_poly.entity_id
_entity_poly.type
_entity_poly.pdbx_seq_one_letter_code
_entity_poly.pdbx_strand_id
1 'polypeptide(L)'
;MLAQTGTTDWEQFQGDPGHPGTLGDGPAPPYAVAWTFKAPEGALSAPVVVGDVAITVGEHAVYGVDLATGGQAWQLIRNGGPISMPAVGIVGDRRILVFVDTAGTGKEANTTLVRVDLGTMKELAPRTPLLATTPGGIAVDGGNAYLGDDEGNTYAVDLATGTLGWTAKGSGEVLGTPAVSDGRVYAVANDVEQGVATLYALDAGSGSEMWTYQPKGAGAGMSVPAATGGLVVVGTSDRLVHALSADDGTERWQSLVLSAFSPVSSSALSSDVLLVSDYPGGLYRLDPGTGARLWDYQLNVLIPRSSPVLSGSTVLLGLNDGRLVAIDLDSGLLVWQGEENPGLIGAIAVSPELVVAVKGGMPGSLVAWKHDPTGKLLSLPSPTVVDPAMLFGNAAIAVVATFVVLFVPFRLLASRARPAFGDDEDAAGPEEEEEA
;
A
#
# COMPACT_ATOMS: atom_id res chain seq x y z
N MET A 1 13.24 19.47 14.22
CA MET A 1 11.81 19.38 14.52
C MET A 1 11.12 20.49 13.73
N LEU A 2 10.75 20.24 12.50
CA LEU A 2 9.78 21.05 11.78
C LEU A 2 8.43 20.40 12.06
N ALA A 3 7.58 21.07 12.83
CA ALA A 3 6.21 20.65 13.02
C ALA A 3 5.56 20.60 11.64
N GLN A 4 5.06 19.43 11.22
CA GLN A 4 4.08 19.35 10.16
C GLN A 4 2.97 20.33 10.53
N THR A 5 2.85 21.40 9.78
CA THR A 5 1.64 22.23 9.79
C THR A 5 0.55 21.32 9.25
N GLY A 6 -0.33 20.84 10.14
CA GLY A 6 -1.41 19.93 9.77
C GLY A 6 -2.22 20.52 8.64
N THR A 7 -1.95 20.05 7.42
CA THR A 7 -2.83 20.27 6.29
C THR A 7 -4.06 19.41 6.53
N THR A 8 -5.23 20.00 6.47
CA THR A 8 -6.52 19.28 6.52
C THR A 8 -6.82 18.59 5.18
N ASP A 9 -5.90 18.72 4.22
CA ASP A 9 -6.01 18.25 2.85
C ASP A 9 -5.31 16.89 2.69
N TRP A 10 -5.83 16.05 1.81
CA TRP A 10 -5.26 14.77 1.38
C TRP A 10 -4.79 14.92 -0.07
N GLU A 11 -3.64 15.59 -0.25
CA GLU A 11 -3.21 16.15 -1.54
C GLU A 11 -2.65 15.12 -2.52
N GLN A 12 -2.33 13.89 -2.04
CA GLN A 12 -1.74 12.84 -2.85
C GLN A 12 -1.98 11.46 -2.23
N PHE A 13 -1.41 10.41 -2.82
CA PHE A 13 -1.51 9.05 -2.32
C PHE A 13 -1.05 8.97 -0.86
N GLN A 14 -1.88 8.37 0.00
CA GLN A 14 -1.62 8.25 1.44
C GLN A 14 -1.39 9.62 2.13
N GLY A 15 -1.89 10.70 1.54
CA GLY A 15 -1.96 12.04 2.11
C GLY A 15 -0.69 12.88 1.97
N ASP A 16 0.48 12.30 2.01
CA ASP A 16 1.80 12.95 2.09
C ASP A 16 2.80 12.19 1.20
N PRO A 17 3.87 12.81 0.69
CA PRO A 17 4.84 12.16 -0.19
C PRO A 17 5.55 10.93 0.40
N GLY A 18 5.68 10.85 1.71
CA GLY A 18 6.23 9.67 2.40
C GLY A 18 5.26 8.51 2.58
N HIS A 19 4.01 8.67 2.21
CA HIS A 19 2.91 7.70 2.36
C HIS A 19 2.57 7.36 3.82
N PRO A 20 2.38 8.35 4.71
CA PRO A 20 2.04 8.08 6.10
C PRO A 20 0.65 7.46 6.27
N GLY A 21 -0.27 7.70 5.34
CA GLY A 21 -1.63 7.19 5.40
C GLY A 21 -2.39 7.67 6.63
N THR A 22 -2.09 8.86 7.15
CA THR A 22 -2.64 9.34 8.42
C THR A 22 -3.22 10.73 8.33
N LEU A 23 -4.38 10.94 9.00
CA LEU A 23 -4.95 12.25 9.29
C LEU A 23 -5.35 12.28 10.78
N GLY A 24 -4.75 13.21 11.55
CA GLY A 24 -4.94 13.28 13.01
C GLY A 24 -6.39 13.59 13.42
N ASP A 25 -7.08 14.46 12.69
CA ASP A 25 -8.40 14.97 13.02
C ASP A 25 -9.51 14.48 12.07
N GLY A 26 -9.35 13.31 11.49
CA GLY A 26 -10.38 12.71 10.62
C GLY A 26 -11.62 12.23 11.40
N PRO A 27 -12.76 11.99 10.71
CA PRO A 27 -13.99 11.60 11.35
C PRO A 27 -13.88 10.23 12.03
N ALA A 28 -14.54 10.11 13.19
CA ALA A 28 -14.62 8.85 13.94
C ALA A 28 -15.88 8.06 13.56
N PRO A 29 -15.86 6.70 13.64
CA PRO A 29 -17.07 5.91 13.48
C PRO A 29 -18.07 6.15 14.62
N PRO A 30 -19.34 5.76 14.47
CA PRO A 30 -19.92 5.08 13.32
C PRO A 30 -20.14 6.02 12.14
N TYR A 31 -20.22 5.47 10.94
CA TYR A 31 -20.38 6.26 9.72
C TYR A 31 -21.71 6.01 9.03
N ALA A 32 -22.22 7.05 8.35
CA ALA A 32 -23.29 6.95 7.36
C ALA A 32 -22.79 7.49 6.01
N VAL A 33 -23.32 6.96 4.91
CA VAL A 33 -23.06 7.49 3.57
C VAL A 33 -23.61 8.92 3.50
N ALA A 34 -22.71 9.86 3.21
CA ALA A 34 -23.07 11.27 3.00
C ALA A 34 -23.57 11.48 1.57
N TRP A 35 -22.82 10.96 0.60
CA TRP A 35 -23.16 11.05 -0.82
C TRP A 35 -22.44 9.97 -1.65
N THR A 36 -22.89 9.83 -2.88
CA THR A 36 -22.24 9.01 -3.91
C THR A 36 -22.22 9.79 -5.21
N PHE A 37 -21.02 10.02 -5.75
CA PHE A 37 -20.80 10.51 -7.08
C PHE A 37 -20.57 9.34 -8.03
N LYS A 38 -21.29 9.28 -9.15
CA LYS A 38 -21.08 8.27 -10.21
C LYS A 38 -20.42 8.95 -11.41
N ALA A 39 -19.29 8.39 -11.85
CA ALA A 39 -18.70 8.84 -13.11
C ALA A 39 -19.68 8.61 -14.27
N PRO A 40 -19.69 9.46 -15.29
CA PRO A 40 -20.49 9.21 -16.50
C PRO A 40 -20.07 7.93 -17.22
N GLU A 41 -18.79 7.58 -17.16
CA GLU A 41 -18.20 6.41 -17.84
C GLU A 41 -16.93 5.92 -17.13
N GLY A 42 -16.51 4.69 -17.43
CA GLY A 42 -15.23 4.12 -17.04
C GLY A 42 -15.02 3.95 -15.53
N ALA A 43 -13.81 3.63 -15.18
CA ALA A 43 -13.34 3.54 -13.79
C ALA A 43 -12.85 4.91 -13.29
N LEU A 44 -12.59 5.01 -11.99
CA LEU A 44 -12.02 6.18 -11.33
C LEU A 44 -10.71 5.82 -10.61
N SER A 45 -9.79 6.78 -10.55
CA SER A 45 -8.60 6.69 -9.69
C SER A 45 -8.96 6.83 -8.21
N ALA A 46 -8.00 6.52 -7.34
CA ALA A 46 -8.04 6.98 -5.96
C ALA A 46 -8.24 8.50 -5.89
N PRO A 47 -9.08 9.00 -4.98
CA PRO A 47 -9.31 10.43 -4.82
C PRO A 47 -8.16 11.10 -4.06
N VAL A 48 -7.97 12.38 -4.32
CA VAL A 48 -7.32 13.33 -3.43
C VAL A 48 -8.35 14.34 -2.95
N VAL A 49 -8.14 14.92 -1.79
CA VAL A 49 -9.05 15.91 -1.19
C VAL A 49 -8.29 17.20 -0.93
N VAL A 50 -8.78 18.29 -1.52
CA VAL A 50 -8.13 19.61 -1.44
C VAL A 50 -9.19 20.69 -1.23
N GLY A 51 -9.16 21.32 -0.06
CA GLY A 51 -10.22 22.25 0.34
C GLY A 51 -11.57 21.56 0.32
N ASP A 52 -12.52 22.12 -0.41
CA ASP A 52 -13.91 21.62 -0.47
C ASP A 52 -14.18 20.65 -1.64
N VAL A 53 -13.12 20.10 -2.26
CA VAL A 53 -13.25 19.29 -3.47
C VAL A 53 -12.49 17.96 -3.35
N ALA A 54 -13.17 16.85 -3.65
CA ALA A 54 -12.53 15.59 -3.96
C ALA A 54 -12.21 15.53 -5.46
N ILE A 55 -10.97 15.19 -5.81
CA ILE A 55 -10.50 15.13 -7.18
C ILE A 55 -10.16 13.69 -7.55
N THR A 56 -10.67 13.22 -8.68
CA THR A 56 -10.40 11.87 -9.19
C THR A 56 -10.22 11.89 -10.70
N VAL A 57 -9.38 11.00 -11.21
CA VAL A 57 -9.14 10.84 -12.63
C VAL A 57 -10.03 9.70 -13.16
N GLY A 58 -10.78 9.97 -14.22
CA GLY A 58 -11.51 8.98 -15.00
C GLY A 58 -10.87 8.76 -16.36
N GLU A 59 -11.51 7.95 -17.20
CA GLU A 59 -10.97 7.56 -18.51
C GLU A 59 -10.74 8.76 -19.45
N HIS A 60 -11.73 9.64 -19.58
CA HIS A 60 -11.67 10.81 -20.46
C HIS A 60 -11.85 12.15 -19.74
N ALA A 61 -11.89 12.16 -18.44
CA ALA A 61 -11.99 13.39 -17.67
C ALA A 61 -11.37 13.28 -16.27
N VAL A 62 -10.94 14.40 -15.74
CA VAL A 62 -10.66 14.61 -14.32
C VAL A 62 -11.85 15.31 -13.72
N TYR A 63 -12.38 14.78 -12.63
CA TYR A 63 -13.57 15.29 -11.96
C TYR A 63 -13.20 15.93 -10.63
N GLY A 64 -13.72 17.13 -10.39
CA GLY A 64 -13.81 17.73 -9.08
C GLY A 64 -15.22 17.57 -8.55
N VAL A 65 -15.35 16.96 -7.38
CA VAL A 65 -16.60 16.65 -6.70
C VAL A 65 -16.68 17.47 -5.43
N ASP A 66 -17.73 18.26 -5.30
CA ASP A 66 -18.00 19.07 -4.11
C ASP A 66 -18.20 18.21 -2.88
N LEU A 67 -17.43 18.41 -1.82
CA LEU A 67 -17.41 17.57 -0.63
C LEU A 67 -18.72 17.67 0.17
N ALA A 68 -19.39 18.82 0.15
CA ALA A 68 -20.62 19.00 0.93
C ALA A 68 -21.80 18.28 0.31
N THR A 69 -21.86 18.23 -1.03
CA THR A 69 -23.05 17.76 -1.76
C THR A 69 -22.83 16.47 -2.56
N GLY A 70 -21.59 16.11 -2.88
CA GLY A 70 -21.26 15.03 -3.81
C GLY A 70 -21.58 15.37 -5.28
N GLY A 71 -21.94 16.61 -5.56
CA GLY A 71 -22.18 17.11 -6.92
C GLY A 71 -20.88 17.35 -7.67
N GLN A 72 -20.90 17.24 -9.02
CA GLN A 72 -19.77 17.64 -9.84
C GLN A 72 -19.58 19.16 -9.78
N ALA A 73 -18.46 19.58 -9.20
CA ALA A 73 -18.08 21.01 -9.16
C ALA A 73 -17.49 21.46 -10.50
N TRP A 74 -16.63 20.63 -11.08
CA TRP A 74 -15.99 20.91 -12.37
C TRP A 74 -15.49 19.60 -13.01
N GLN A 75 -15.10 19.70 -14.28
CA GLN A 75 -14.37 18.63 -14.97
C GLN A 75 -13.34 19.23 -15.94
N LEU A 76 -12.25 18.49 -16.16
CA LEU A 76 -11.23 18.75 -17.15
C LEU A 76 -11.19 17.56 -18.10
N ILE A 77 -11.19 17.85 -19.42
CA ILE A 77 -11.14 16.80 -20.44
C ILE A 77 -9.70 16.29 -20.56
N ARG A 78 -9.54 14.97 -20.65
CA ARG A 78 -8.29 14.30 -21.00
C ARG A 78 -8.49 13.40 -22.22
N ASN A 79 -7.39 13.08 -22.91
CA ASN A 79 -7.45 12.24 -24.11
C ASN A 79 -7.71 10.76 -23.77
N GLY A 80 -7.15 10.27 -22.66
CA GLY A 80 -7.28 8.88 -22.25
C GLY A 80 -6.01 8.32 -21.61
N GLY A 81 -5.80 7.02 -21.80
CA GLY A 81 -4.69 6.27 -21.22
C GLY A 81 -4.97 5.74 -19.82
N PRO A 82 -3.97 5.17 -19.13
CA PRO A 82 -4.13 4.63 -17.79
C PRO A 82 -4.72 5.66 -16.83
N ILE A 83 -5.53 5.17 -15.90
CA ILE A 83 -6.11 5.98 -14.84
C ILE A 83 -5.10 6.03 -13.70
N SER A 84 -4.16 6.97 -13.79
CA SER A 84 -3.18 7.23 -12.73
C SER A 84 -3.77 8.10 -11.63
N MET A 85 -3.25 7.97 -10.41
CA MET A 85 -3.66 8.82 -9.29
C MET A 85 -3.13 10.25 -9.48
N PRO A 86 -3.99 11.27 -9.30
CA PRO A 86 -3.55 12.65 -9.32
C PRO A 86 -2.83 13.02 -8.03
N ALA A 87 -2.11 14.13 -8.06
CA ALA A 87 -1.61 14.79 -6.87
C ALA A 87 -1.78 16.31 -6.98
N VAL A 88 -1.73 16.99 -5.86
CA VAL A 88 -1.74 18.45 -5.81
C VAL A 88 -0.50 18.93 -5.07
N GLY A 89 0.24 19.84 -5.70
CA GLY A 89 1.42 20.45 -5.10
C GLY A 89 1.25 21.94 -4.93
N ILE A 90 2.08 22.52 -4.09
CA ILE A 90 2.08 23.96 -3.81
C ILE A 90 3.28 24.62 -4.46
N VAL A 91 3.03 25.65 -5.28
CA VAL A 91 4.05 26.48 -5.92
C VAL A 91 3.77 27.95 -5.59
N GLY A 92 4.52 28.50 -4.64
CA GLY A 92 4.22 29.81 -4.06
C GLY A 92 2.90 29.77 -3.27
N ASP A 93 1.92 30.51 -3.72
CA ASP A 93 0.54 30.54 -3.18
C ASP A 93 -0.47 29.75 -4.04
N ARG A 94 0.00 29.07 -5.10
CA ARG A 94 -0.85 28.34 -6.04
C ARG A 94 -0.87 26.85 -5.72
N ARG A 95 -2.06 26.25 -5.82
CA ARG A 95 -2.25 24.79 -5.81
C ARG A 95 -2.27 24.28 -7.23
N ILE A 96 -1.33 23.42 -7.56
CA ILE A 96 -1.14 22.85 -8.89
C ILE A 96 -1.56 21.39 -8.87
N LEU A 97 -2.67 21.10 -9.51
CA LEU A 97 -3.10 19.73 -9.80
C LEU A 97 -2.22 19.15 -10.91
N VAL A 98 -1.73 17.92 -10.67
CA VAL A 98 -1.00 17.13 -11.66
C VAL A 98 -1.68 15.81 -11.94
N PHE A 99 -1.74 15.43 -13.20
CA PHE A 99 -2.24 14.13 -13.66
C PHE A 99 -1.58 13.73 -14.98
N VAL A 100 -1.67 12.46 -15.33
CA VAL A 100 -1.15 11.94 -16.59
C VAL A 100 -2.26 11.90 -17.64
N ASP A 101 -1.93 12.29 -18.85
CA ASP A 101 -2.80 12.24 -20.03
C ASP A 101 -2.07 11.57 -21.19
N THR A 102 -2.70 10.60 -21.83
CA THR A 102 -2.13 9.86 -22.95
C THR A 102 -3.02 10.01 -24.16
N ALA A 103 -2.48 10.57 -25.23
CA ALA A 103 -3.13 10.67 -26.53
C ALA A 103 -2.64 9.56 -27.45
N GLY A 104 -3.54 8.92 -28.17
CA GLY A 104 -3.23 7.80 -29.07
C GLY A 104 -3.07 6.46 -28.34
N THR A 105 -2.67 5.43 -29.07
CA THR A 105 -2.53 4.06 -28.57
C THR A 105 -1.27 3.38 -29.12
N GLY A 106 -0.77 2.37 -28.40
CA GLY A 106 0.39 1.59 -28.81
C GLY A 106 1.65 2.44 -28.97
N LYS A 107 2.41 2.22 -30.04
CA LYS A 107 3.69 2.94 -30.31
C LYS A 107 3.52 4.43 -30.64
N GLU A 108 2.32 4.86 -30.94
CA GLU A 108 1.98 6.27 -31.22
C GLU A 108 1.40 6.97 -29.99
N ALA A 109 1.35 6.27 -28.85
CA ALA A 109 0.91 6.87 -27.61
C ALA A 109 1.86 8.02 -27.20
N ASN A 110 1.28 9.18 -26.94
CA ASN A 110 1.98 10.35 -26.43
C ASN A 110 1.51 10.63 -25.01
N THR A 111 2.31 10.20 -24.06
CA THR A 111 2.04 10.37 -22.61
C THR A 111 2.65 11.67 -22.12
N THR A 112 1.87 12.46 -21.40
CA THR A 112 2.30 13.76 -20.87
C THR A 112 1.85 13.93 -19.42
N LEU A 113 2.67 14.60 -18.62
CA LEU A 113 2.23 15.16 -17.34
C LEU A 113 1.56 16.51 -17.60
N VAL A 114 0.34 16.63 -17.13
CA VAL A 114 -0.49 17.85 -17.23
C VAL A 114 -0.48 18.56 -15.89
N ARG A 115 -0.34 19.88 -15.91
CA ARG A 115 -0.37 20.75 -14.73
C ARG A 115 -1.53 21.73 -14.85
N VAL A 116 -2.35 21.85 -13.83
CA VAL A 116 -3.50 22.77 -13.79
C VAL A 116 -3.45 23.60 -12.51
N ASP A 117 -3.51 24.90 -12.66
CA ASP A 117 -3.67 25.82 -11.54
C ASP A 117 -5.13 25.77 -11.05
N LEU A 118 -5.37 25.22 -9.86
CA LEU A 118 -6.71 25.04 -9.29
C LEU A 118 -7.41 26.37 -8.95
N GLY A 119 -6.66 27.43 -8.69
CA GLY A 119 -7.23 28.75 -8.41
C GLY A 119 -7.82 29.42 -9.65
N THR A 120 -7.26 29.13 -10.82
CA THR A 120 -7.71 29.70 -12.10
C THR A 120 -8.39 28.68 -13.02
N MET A 121 -8.30 27.39 -12.69
CA MET A 121 -8.74 26.25 -13.51
C MET A 121 -8.12 26.26 -14.91
N LYS A 122 -6.88 26.75 -15.03
CA LYS A 122 -6.16 26.82 -16.31
C LYS A 122 -5.01 25.81 -16.33
N GLU A 123 -4.90 25.09 -17.43
CA GLU A 123 -3.74 24.28 -17.73
C GLU A 123 -2.50 25.18 -17.89
N LEU A 124 -1.39 24.74 -17.32
CA LEU A 124 -0.09 25.40 -17.40
C LEU A 124 0.75 24.77 -18.51
N ALA A 125 1.14 25.60 -19.47
CA ALA A 125 2.03 25.17 -20.55
C ALA A 125 3.52 25.28 -20.15
N PRO A 126 4.39 24.47 -20.74
CA PRO A 126 4.08 23.32 -21.60
C PRO A 126 3.64 22.10 -20.80
N ARG A 127 2.97 21.13 -21.44
CA ARG A 127 2.86 19.76 -20.91
C ARG A 127 4.23 19.11 -20.94
N THR A 128 4.54 18.27 -19.96
CA THR A 128 5.82 17.57 -19.90
C THR A 128 5.71 16.21 -20.59
N PRO A 129 6.44 15.95 -21.68
CA PRO A 129 6.45 14.65 -22.32
C PRO A 129 7.09 13.59 -21.39
N LEU A 130 6.50 12.39 -21.35
CA LEU A 130 7.01 11.21 -20.66
C LEU A 130 7.38 10.15 -21.71
N LEU A 131 8.37 9.30 -21.41
CA LEU A 131 8.90 8.35 -22.39
C LEU A 131 7.98 7.16 -22.61
N ALA A 132 7.21 6.77 -21.60
CA ALA A 132 6.35 5.61 -21.64
C ALA A 132 5.05 5.81 -20.84
N THR A 133 4.24 4.78 -20.75
CA THR A 133 2.95 4.79 -20.06
C THR A 133 3.13 4.80 -18.55
N THR A 134 2.42 5.66 -17.86
CA THR A 134 2.55 5.90 -16.43
C THR A 134 1.27 5.49 -15.70
N PRO A 135 1.13 4.21 -15.28
CA PRO A 135 -0.09 3.72 -14.64
C PRO A 135 -0.13 3.99 -13.12
N GLY A 136 1.01 4.31 -12.53
CA GLY A 136 1.15 4.61 -11.10
C GLY A 136 0.59 5.95 -10.68
N GLY A 137 0.72 6.27 -9.40
CA GLY A 137 0.40 7.59 -8.86
C GLY A 137 1.57 8.56 -8.97
N ILE A 138 1.29 9.80 -8.63
CA ILE A 138 2.26 10.90 -8.60
C ILE A 138 2.50 11.27 -7.14
N ALA A 139 3.77 11.35 -6.73
CA ALA A 139 4.17 11.98 -5.48
C ALA A 139 4.63 13.41 -5.73
N VAL A 140 4.32 14.33 -4.83
CA VAL A 140 4.72 15.73 -4.93
C VAL A 140 5.44 16.15 -3.67
N ASP A 141 6.66 16.65 -3.84
CA ASP A 141 7.46 17.21 -2.74
C ASP A 141 8.36 18.35 -3.24
N GLY A 142 8.55 19.38 -2.40
CA GLY A 142 9.47 20.48 -2.68
C GLY A 142 9.25 21.21 -4.02
N GLY A 143 8.02 21.20 -4.54
CA GLY A 143 7.69 21.83 -5.85
C GLY A 143 8.00 20.96 -7.06
N ASN A 144 8.33 19.68 -6.87
CA ASN A 144 8.53 18.68 -7.92
C ASN A 144 7.47 17.58 -7.86
N ALA A 145 7.12 17.04 -9.02
CA ALA A 145 6.34 15.82 -9.16
C ALA A 145 7.26 14.65 -9.50
N TYR A 146 7.08 13.53 -8.82
CA TYR A 146 7.82 12.27 -9.02
C TYR A 146 6.86 11.16 -9.43
N LEU A 147 7.18 10.42 -10.47
CA LEU A 147 6.33 9.34 -11.00
C LEU A 147 7.18 8.30 -11.73
N GLY A 148 6.64 7.10 -11.89
CA GLY A 148 7.29 6.01 -12.62
C GLY A 148 6.52 5.60 -13.86
N ASP A 149 7.15 4.83 -14.75
CA ASP A 149 6.52 4.28 -15.95
C ASP A 149 6.70 2.76 -16.09
N ASP A 150 6.01 2.18 -17.09
CA ASP A 150 6.04 0.74 -17.39
C ASP A 150 7.32 0.28 -18.13
N GLU A 151 8.21 1.21 -18.49
CA GLU A 151 9.54 0.89 -18.98
C GLU A 151 10.64 1.00 -17.92
N GLY A 152 10.29 1.34 -16.67
CA GLY A 152 11.23 1.42 -15.54
C GLY A 152 11.91 2.78 -15.37
N ASN A 153 11.39 3.84 -16.00
CA ASN A 153 11.88 5.17 -15.75
C ASN A 153 11.20 5.76 -14.50
N THR A 154 11.96 6.52 -13.74
CA THR A 154 11.45 7.42 -12.69
C THR A 154 11.79 8.84 -13.08
N TYR A 155 10.83 9.75 -12.96
CA TYR A 155 10.93 11.14 -13.40
C TYR A 155 10.82 12.10 -12.24
N ALA A 156 11.50 13.27 -12.37
CA ALA A 156 11.20 14.46 -11.60
C ALA A 156 10.84 15.60 -12.53
N VAL A 157 9.70 16.24 -12.29
CA VAL A 157 9.19 17.36 -13.07
C VAL A 157 8.95 18.55 -12.17
N ASP A 158 9.54 19.68 -12.49
CA ASP A 158 9.31 20.95 -11.80
C ASP A 158 7.88 21.44 -12.02
N LEU A 159 7.12 21.64 -10.96
CA LEU A 159 5.71 22.02 -11.02
C LEU A 159 5.49 23.47 -11.48
N ALA A 160 6.44 24.37 -11.25
CA ALA A 160 6.31 25.76 -11.65
C ALA A 160 6.46 25.93 -13.16
N THR A 161 7.42 25.24 -13.75
CA THR A 161 7.82 25.41 -15.15
C THR A 161 7.34 24.28 -16.07
N GLY A 162 7.15 23.07 -15.56
CA GLY A 162 6.92 21.84 -16.33
C GLY A 162 8.20 21.28 -16.95
N THR A 163 9.35 21.73 -16.49
CA THR A 163 10.62 21.21 -16.99
C THR A 163 10.88 19.84 -16.39
N LEU A 164 11.26 18.89 -17.26
CA LEU A 164 11.79 17.60 -16.81
C LEU A 164 13.17 17.85 -16.19
N GLY A 165 13.27 17.67 -14.87
CA GLY A 165 14.50 17.86 -14.12
C GLY A 165 15.50 16.75 -14.37
N TRP A 166 15.04 15.51 -14.19
CA TRP A 166 15.85 14.31 -14.43
C TRP A 166 14.96 13.10 -14.76
N THR A 167 15.60 12.09 -15.33
CA THR A 167 15.04 10.75 -15.51
C THR A 167 16.06 9.73 -15.05
N ALA A 168 15.67 8.83 -14.14
CA ALA A 168 16.47 7.71 -13.69
C ALA A 168 15.89 6.40 -14.25
N LYS A 169 16.77 5.49 -14.71
CA LYS A 169 16.38 4.21 -15.29
C LYS A 169 16.66 3.09 -14.31
N GLY A 170 15.62 2.34 -13.92
CA GLY A 170 15.73 1.10 -13.17
C GLY A 170 15.59 -0.13 -14.04
N SER A 171 15.70 -1.32 -13.45
CA SER A 171 15.37 -2.59 -14.08
C SER A 171 13.92 -2.97 -13.76
N GLY A 172 13.10 -3.25 -14.78
CA GLY A 172 11.69 -3.60 -14.61
C GLY A 172 10.75 -2.39 -14.54
N GLU A 173 9.46 -2.66 -14.35
CA GLU A 173 8.39 -1.66 -14.42
C GLU A 173 8.25 -0.91 -13.08
N VAL A 174 8.12 0.42 -13.12
CA VAL A 174 7.80 1.27 -11.95
C VAL A 174 6.31 1.63 -11.98
N LEU A 175 5.48 0.71 -11.47
CA LEU A 175 4.02 0.83 -11.54
C LEU A 175 3.38 1.44 -10.30
N GLY A 176 4.12 1.54 -9.20
CA GLY A 176 3.66 2.14 -7.94
C GLY A 176 3.92 3.65 -7.87
N THR A 177 3.29 4.29 -6.91
CA THR A 177 3.60 5.69 -6.56
C THR A 177 4.95 5.73 -5.84
N PRO A 178 5.94 6.51 -6.28
CA PRO A 178 7.16 6.69 -5.50
C PRO A 178 6.88 7.34 -4.14
N ALA A 179 7.61 6.96 -3.09
CA ALA A 179 7.59 7.70 -1.84
C ALA A 179 8.73 8.73 -1.83
N VAL A 180 8.53 9.86 -1.18
CA VAL A 180 9.55 10.90 -1.04
C VAL A 180 9.69 11.31 0.42
N SER A 181 10.92 11.26 0.92
CA SER A 181 11.23 11.69 2.29
C SER A 181 12.69 12.13 2.38
N ASP A 182 12.94 13.19 3.12
CA ASP A 182 14.29 13.69 3.44
C ASP A 182 15.19 13.88 2.20
N GLY A 183 14.63 14.42 1.10
CA GLY A 183 15.34 14.68 -0.14
C GLY A 183 15.70 13.43 -0.96
N ARG A 184 15.04 12.31 -0.70
CA ARG A 184 15.19 11.05 -1.43
C ARG A 184 13.88 10.60 -2.03
N VAL A 185 13.95 10.01 -3.22
CA VAL A 185 12.83 9.37 -3.92
C VAL A 185 13.02 7.87 -3.87
N TYR A 186 12.03 7.16 -3.36
CA TYR A 186 12.03 5.71 -3.27
C TYR A 186 11.08 5.16 -4.32
N ALA A 187 11.61 4.42 -5.28
CA ALA A 187 10.86 3.81 -6.37
C ALA A 187 11.06 2.30 -6.39
N VAL A 188 9.99 1.54 -6.55
CA VAL A 188 10.05 0.09 -6.70
C VAL A 188 9.90 -0.27 -8.17
N ALA A 189 10.89 -0.96 -8.71
CA ALA A 189 10.84 -1.57 -10.03
C ALA A 189 10.65 -3.09 -9.89
N ASN A 190 9.63 -3.63 -10.58
CA ASN A 190 9.31 -5.05 -10.60
C ASN A 190 9.66 -5.64 -11.97
N ASP A 191 10.71 -6.44 -12.03
CA ASP A 191 11.10 -7.18 -13.22
C ASP A 191 10.49 -8.58 -13.16
N VAL A 192 9.33 -8.72 -13.79
CA VAL A 192 8.58 -9.98 -13.81
C VAL A 192 9.30 -11.05 -14.65
N GLU A 193 10.03 -10.66 -15.68
CA GLU A 193 10.74 -11.59 -16.57
C GLU A 193 11.93 -12.23 -15.86
N GLN A 194 12.66 -11.45 -15.07
CA GLN A 194 13.79 -11.94 -14.27
C GLN A 194 13.37 -12.47 -12.89
N GLY A 195 12.14 -12.23 -12.48
CA GLY A 195 11.62 -12.61 -11.16
C GLY A 195 12.28 -11.82 -10.02
N VAL A 196 12.58 -10.53 -10.24
CA VAL A 196 13.27 -9.66 -9.28
C VAL A 196 12.50 -8.38 -9.04
N ALA A 197 12.42 -7.94 -7.79
CA ALA A 197 11.96 -6.61 -7.43
C ALA A 197 13.12 -5.82 -6.80
N THR A 198 13.27 -4.57 -7.21
CA THR A 198 14.33 -3.68 -6.73
C THR A 198 13.72 -2.38 -6.19
N LEU A 199 14.05 -2.04 -4.96
CA LEU A 199 13.79 -0.72 -4.41
C LEU A 199 15.03 0.16 -4.68
N TYR A 200 14.80 1.29 -5.34
CA TYR A 200 15.79 2.31 -5.61
C TYR A 200 15.60 3.49 -4.67
N ALA A 201 16.67 3.97 -4.08
CA ALA A 201 16.71 5.28 -3.44
C ALA A 201 17.50 6.22 -4.35
N LEU A 202 16.84 7.29 -4.79
CA LEU A 202 17.39 8.28 -5.69
C LEU A 202 17.48 9.62 -4.96
N ASP A 203 18.52 10.40 -5.22
CA ASP A 203 18.58 11.79 -4.78
C ASP A 203 17.48 12.61 -5.47
N ALA A 204 16.64 13.27 -4.69
CA ALA A 204 15.45 13.96 -5.21
C ALA A 204 15.80 15.13 -6.15
N GLY A 205 16.97 15.77 -5.98
CA GLY A 205 17.41 16.88 -6.79
C GLY A 205 18.06 16.48 -8.11
N SER A 206 18.77 15.36 -8.15
CA SER A 206 19.57 14.95 -9.31
C SER A 206 19.14 13.64 -9.98
N GLY A 207 18.31 12.82 -9.33
CA GLY A 207 17.98 11.48 -9.79
C GLY A 207 19.11 10.47 -9.70
N SER A 208 20.23 10.83 -9.07
CA SER A 208 21.36 9.93 -8.91
C SER A 208 20.99 8.81 -7.93
N GLU A 209 21.32 7.56 -8.30
CA GLU A 209 21.15 6.42 -7.43
C GLU A 209 22.05 6.57 -6.19
N MET A 210 21.45 6.49 -5.01
CA MET A 210 22.15 6.51 -3.72
C MET A 210 22.44 5.10 -3.23
N TRP A 211 21.42 4.25 -3.28
CA TRP A 211 21.49 2.83 -2.95
C TRP A 211 20.33 2.06 -3.56
N THR A 212 20.48 0.75 -3.62
CA THR A 212 19.42 -0.19 -4.03
C THR A 212 19.26 -1.30 -3.03
N TYR A 213 18.06 -1.87 -2.96
CA TYR A 213 17.77 -3.03 -2.14
C TYR A 213 16.99 -4.07 -2.94
N GLN A 214 17.49 -5.31 -2.90
CA GLN A 214 16.83 -6.49 -3.48
C GLN A 214 16.70 -7.57 -2.40
N PRO A 215 15.48 -7.89 -1.96
CA PRO A 215 15.27 -8.94 -0.98
C PRO A 215 15.61 -10.31 -1.59
N LYS A 216 16.37 -11.13 -0.88
CA LYS A 216 16.79 -12.44 -1.36
C LYS A 216 15.63 -13.42 -1.40
N GLY A 217 15.31 -13.95 -2.58
CA GLY A 217 14.27 -14.99 -2.72
C GLY A 217 12.83 -14.48 -2.74
N ALA A 218 12.62 -13.17 -2.73
CA ALA A 218 11.28 -12.57 -2.71
C ALA A 218 10.55 -12.58 -4.06
N GLY A 219 11.20 -12.97 -5.16
CA GLY A 219 10.58 -12.88 -6.49
C GLY A 219 10.34 -11.43 -6.95
N ALA A 220 9.49 -11.24 -7.97
CA ALA A 220 9.24 -9.94 -8.60
C ALA A 220 8.16 -9.08 -7.92
N GLY A 221 7.70 -9.43 -6.73
CA GLY A 221 6.62 -8.70 -6.06
C GLY A 221 7.10 -7.88 -4.87
N MET A 222 7.04 -6.55 -4.98
CA MET A 222 7.28 -5.61 -3.88
C MET A 222 6.16 -4.56 -3.84
N SER A 223 5.73 -4.18 -2.64
CA SER A 223 4.68 -3.17 -2.46
C SER A 223 5.18 -1.77 -2.80
N VAL A 224 4.24 -0.83 -2.91
CA VAL A 224 4.56 0.60 -2.89
C VAL A 224 5.31 0.93 -1.60
N PRO A 225 6.44 1.66 -1.65
CA PRO A 225 7.20 2.00 -0.46
C PRO A 225 6.49 3.02 0.41
N ALA A 226 6.74 2.98 1.71
CA ALA A 226 6.42 4.06 2.63
C ALA A 226 7.70 4.51 3.34
N ALA A 227 7.90 5.81 3.51
CA ALA A 227 9.14 6.36 4.04
C ALA A 227 8.90 7.52 5.01
N THR A 228 9.48 7.46 6.19
CA THR A 228 9.46 8.54 7.18
C THR A 228 10.53 8.34 8.25
N GLY A 229 11.03 9.42 8.84
CA GLY A 229 11.91 9.36 10.04
C GLY A 229 13.17 8.52 9.86
N GLY A 230 13.75 8.51 8.67
CA GLY A 230 14.94 7.72 8.36
C GLY A 230 14.69 6.22 8.17
N LEU A 231 13.42 5.82 8.01
CA LEU A 231 12.97 4.45 7.76
C LEU A 231 12.24 4.36 6.42
N VAL A 232 12.50 3.29 5.67
CA VAL A 232 11.76 2.92 4.46
C VAL A 232 11.21 1.52 4.65
N VAL A 233 9.92 1.34 4.39
CA VAL A 233 9.22 0.07 4.58
C VAL A 233 8.65 -0.42 3.26
N VAL A 234 8.87 -1.69 2.96
CA VAL A 234 8.27 -2.42 1.83
C VAL A 234 7.84 -3.81 2.26
N GLY A 235 6.74 -4.27 1.70
CA GLY A 235 6.34 -5.67 1.80
C GLY A 235 6.73 -6.44 0.54
N THR A 236 7.03 -7.72 0.66
CA THR A 236 7.55 -8.54 -0.44
C THR A 236 6.80 -9.85 -0.62
N SER A 237 6.93 -10.48 -1.78
CA SER A 237 6.20 -11.70 -2.13
C SER A 237 6.64 -12.95 -1.35
N ASP A 238 7.72 -12.88 -0.59
CA ASP A 238 8.12 -13.90 0.38
C ASP A 238 7.39 -13.81 1.73
N ARG A 239 6.40 -12.91 1.83
CA ARG A 239 5.54 -12.67 3.01
C ARG A 239 6.22 -11.88 4.11
N LEU A 240 7.33 -11.23 3.82
CA LEU A 240 8.04 -10.38 4.76
C LEU A 240 7.69 -8.90 4.56
N VAL A 241 7.76 -8.16 5.65
CA VAL A 241 7.87 -6.71 5.65
C VAL A 241 9.31 -6.39 6.00
N HIS A 242 9.96 -5.60 5.18
CA HIS A 242 11.34 -5.16 5.36
C HIS A 242 11.36 -3.68 5.73
N ALA A 243 12.12 -3.34 6.73
CA ALA A 243 12.40 -1.96 7.10
C ALA A 243 13.89 -1.67 6.92
N LEU A 244 14.16 -0.66 6.14
CA LEU A 244 15.50 -0.28 5.70
C LEU A 244 15.87 1.08 6.26
N SER A 245 17.16 1.29 6.49
CA SER A 245 17.70 2.61 6.74
C SER A 245 17.56 3.47 5.50
N ALA A 246 16.94 4.64 5.64
CA ALA A 246 16.80 5.60 4.55
C ALA A 246 18.15 6.11 4.05
N ASP A 247 19.19 6.11 4.90
CA ASP A 247 20.50 6.68 4.57
C ASP A 247 21.32 5.80 3.62
N ASP A 248 21.30 4.48 3.83
CA ASP A 248 22.21 3.55 3.15
C ASP A 248 21.56 2.25 2.66
N GLY A 249 20.23 2.09 2.84
CA GLY A 249 19.49 0.90 2.41
C GLY A 249 19.78 -0.36 3.24
N THR A 250 20.51 -0.25 4.35
CA THR A 250 20.75 -1.40 5.22
C THR A 250 19.46 -1.84 5.91
N GLU A 251 19.20 -3.16 5.89
CA GLU A 251 18.03 -3.71 6.57
C GLU A 251 18.18 -3.57 8.09
N ARG A 252 17.23 -2.88 8.71
CA ARG A 252 17.16 -2.70 10.16
C ARG A 252 16.45 -3.88 10.83
N TRP A 253 15.35 -4.31 10.21
CA TRP A 253 14.59 -5.48 10.63
C TRP A 253 13.73 -6.02 9.48
N GLN A 254 13.34 -7.28 9.60
CA GLN A 254 12.32 -7.90 8.79
C GLN A 254 11.30 -8.61 9.69
N SER A 255 10.04 -8.67 9.25
CA SER A 255 8.97 -9.30 10.03
C SER A 255 8.09 -10.17 9.14
N LEU A 256 7.90 -11.44 9.55
CA LEU A 256 6.98 -12.37 8.89
C LEU A 256 5.57 -12.09 9.39
N VAL A 257 4.78 -11.40 8.63
CA VAL A 257 3.43 -10.96 9.03
C VAL A 257 2.36 -11.30 8.00
N LEU A 258 2.74 -11.51 6.76
CA LEU A 258 1.79 -11.65 5.67
C LEU A 258 1.38 -13.10 5.48
N SER A 259 0.21 -13.34 4.91
CA SER A 259 -0.23 -14.67 4.51
C SER A 259 0.40 -15.11 3.18
N ALA A 260 -0.14 -16.11 2.50
CA ALA A 260 0.49 -16.74 1.33
C ALA A 260 0.66 -15.86 0.07
N PHE A 261 0.14 -14.59 0.07
CA PHE A 261 0.16 -13.71 -1.10
C PHE A 261 0.91 -12.41 -0.81
N SER A 262 1.50 -11.83 -1.86
CA SER A 262 2.23 -10.56 -1.77
C SER A 262 1.37 -9.43 -1.23
N PRO A 263 1.98 -8.49 -0.52
CA PRO A 263 1.32 -7.23 -0.18
C PRO A 263 0.98 -6.47 -1.46
N VAL A 264 -0.27 -6.07 -1.58
CA VAL A 264 -0.77 -5.38 -2.80
C VAL A 264 -0.91 -3.88 -2.59
N SER A 265 -0.74 -3.40 -1.36
CA SER A 265 -0.95 -2.02 -0.96
C SER A 265 0.30 -1.42 -0.34
N SER A 266 0.33 -0.10 -0.22
CA SER A 266 1.31 0.58 0.61
C SER A 266 1.02 0.35 2.08
N SER A 267 2.06 0.36 2.89
CA SER A 267 1.92 0.49 4.34
C SER A 267 1.52 1.92 4.71
N ALA A 268 0.80 2.11 5.82
CA ALA A 268 0.70 3.41 6.46
C ALA A 268 1.81 3.52 7.50
N LEU A 269 2.72 4.49 7.35
CA LEU A 269 3.93 4.61 8.16
C LEU A 269 4.07 6.01 8.74
N SER A 270 4.05 6.11 10.06
CA SER A 270 4.47 7.29 10.81
C SER A 270 5.60 6.95 11.79
N SER A 271 6.00 7.90 12.64
CA SER A 271 7.06 7.67 13.65
C SER A 271 6.73 6.56 14.66
N ASP A 272 5.44 6.33 14.93
CA ASP A 272 4.95 5.46 16.00
C ASP A 272 3.87 4.46 15.54
N VAL A 273 3.48 4.51 14.28
CA VAL A 273 2.48 3.60 13.71
C VAL A 273 2.98 3.01 12.39
N LEU A 274 2.95 1.69 12.30
CA LEU A 274 3.12 0.96 11.05
C LEU A 274 1.94 0.00 10.89
N LEU A 275 1.13 0.24 9.87
CA LEU A 275 0.01 -0.61 9.48
C LEU A 275 0.29 -1.25 8.13
N VAL A 276 0.13 -2.55 8.05
CA VAL A 276 0.34 -3.34 6.83
C VAL A 276 -0.90 -4.20 6.60
N SER A 277 -1.36 -4.27 5.36
CA SER A 277 -2.43 -5.17 4.97
C SER A 277 -1.97 -6.15 3.90
N ASP A 278 -2.59 -7.33 3.86
CA ASP A 278 -2.36 -8.32 2.82
C ASP A 278 -3.62 -8.63 2.01
N TYR A 279 -3.43 -9.21 0.82
CA TYR A 279 -4.53 -9.51 -0.10
C TYR A 279 -5.60 -10.42 0.51
N PRO A 280 -5.27 -11.49 1.27
CA PRO A 280 -6.28 -12.36 1.88
C PRO A 280 -7.11 -11.75 3.01
N GLY A 281 -6.82 -10.51 3.42
CA GLY A 281 -7.61 -9.80 4.41
C GLY A 281 -6.99 -9.68 5.79
N GLY A 282 -5.69 -9.90 5.90
CA GLY A 282 -4.93 -9.60 7.11
C GLY A 282 -4.62 -8.12 7.24
N LEU A 283 -4.78 -7.58 8.43
CA LEU A 283 -4.31 -6.27 8.85
C LEU A 283 -3.41 -6.43 10.06
N TYR A 284 -2.26 -5.79 10.02
CA TYR A 284 -1.20 -5.93 11.04
C TYR A 284 -0.76 -4.56 11.52
N ARG A 285 -0.66 -4.38 12.83
CA ARG A 285 0.06 -3.26 13.45
C ARG A 285 1.40 -3.75 13.92
N LEU A 286 2.46 -3.11 13.44
CA LEU A 286 3.83 -3.39 13.82
C LEU A 286 4.42 -2.19 14.55
N ASP A 287 5.41 -2.46 15.39
CA ASP A 287 6.28 -1.43 15.94
C ASP A 287 7.27 -0.98 14.86
N PRO A 288 7.31 0.31 14.46
CA PRO A 288 8.16 0.76 13.36
C PRO A 288 9.66 0.59 13.64
N GLY A 289 10.06 0.65 14.90
CA GLY A 289 11.47 0.56 15.30
C GLY A 289 12.02 -0.87 15.30
N THR A 290 11.18 -1.86 15.57
CA THR A 290 11.60 -3.25 15.80
C THR A 290 10.96 -4.27 14.88
N GLY A 291 9.89 -3.93 14.18
CA GLY A 291 9.07 -4.86 13.40
C GLY A 291 8.24 -5.82 14.26
N ALA A 292 8.20 -5.65 15.57
CA ALA A 292 7.40 -6.50 16.45
C ALA A 292 5.91 -6.33 16.16
N ARG A 293 5.19 -7.45 16.04
CA ARG A 293 3.74 -7.42 15.86
C ARG A 293 3.08 -7.02 17.17
N LEU A 294 2.33 -5.91 17.14
CA LEU A 294 1.56 -5.41 18.29
C LEU A 294 0.19 -6.06 18.34
N TRP A 295 -0.47 -6.16 17.18
CA TRP A 295 -1.69 -6.92 16.98
C TRP A 295 -1.87 -7.30 15.51
N ASP A 296 -2.77 -8.23 15.23
CA ASP A 296 -3.28 -8.55 13.90
C ASP A 296 -4.79 -8.80 13.94
N TYR A 297 -5.44 -8.53 12.82
CA TYR A 297 -6.86 -8.79 12.61
C TYR A 297 -7.10 -9.43 11.25
N GLN A 298 -7.89 -10.52 11.23
CA GLN A 298 -8.23 -11.22 10.00
C GLN A 298 -9.67 -10.91 9.61
N LEU A 299 -9.84 -10.20 8.48
CA LEU A 299 -11.14 -9.78 7.96
C LEU A 299 -11.91 -10.90 7.24
N ASN A 300 -11.22 -11.98 6.82
CA ASN A 300 -11.77 -13.08 6.02
C ASN A 300 -12.44 -12.63 4.70
N VAL A 301 -12.05 -11.46 4.20
CA VAL A 301 -12.49 -10.85 2.94
C VAL A 301 -11.29 -10.25 2.26
N LEU A 302 -11.17 -10.40 0.95
CA LEU A 302 -10.03 -9.89 0.20
C LEU A 302 -9.91 -8.36 0.32
N ILE A 303 -8.68 -7.88 0.43
CA ILE A 303 -8.31 -6.46 0.37
C ILE A 303 -7.62 -6.22 -0.97
N PRO A 304 -8.34 -5.84 -2.03
CA PRO A 304 -7.80 -5.93 -3.39
C PRO A 304 -6.78 -4.85 -3.71
N ARG A 305 -6.97 -3.62 -3.25
CA ARG A 305 -6.11 -2.46 -3.53
C ARG A 305 -6.35 -1.31 -2.55
N SER A 306 -6.66 -1.63 -1.29
CA SER A 306 -6.84 -0.63 -0.26
C SER A 306 -5.63 -0.63 0.66
N SER A 307 -4.95 0.50 0.72
CA SER A 307 -3.93 0.73 1.75
C SER A 307 -4.64 1.09 3.06
N PRO A 308 -4.16 0.65 4.22
CA PRO A 308 -4.71 1.10 5.48
C PRO A 308 -4.55 2.62 5.63
N VAL A 309 -5.57 3.26 6.17
CA VAL A 309 -5.59 4.70 6.43
C VAL A 309 -5.95 4.92 7.90
N LEU A 310 -5.17 5.73 8.59
CA LEU A 310 -5.42 6.11 9.97
C LEU A 310 -6.14 7.46 10.02
N SER A 311 -7.37 7.46 10.57
CA SER A 311 -8.19 8.63 10.84
C SER A 311 -8.35 8.79 12.35
N GLY A 312 -7.64 9.73 12.97
CA GLY A 312 -7.55 9.82 14.42
C GLY A 312 -6.99 8.53 15.05
N SER A 313 -7.79 7.83 15.82
CA SER A 313 -7.47 6.51 16.41
C SER A 313 -8.12 5.34 15.66
N THR A 314 -8.64 5.56 14.46
CA THR A 314 -9.38 4.57 13.69
C THR A 314 -8.64 4.18 12.43
N VAL A 315 -8.39 2.89 12.23
CA VAL A 315 -7.84 2.33 11.00
C VAL A 315 -8.97 2.00 10.04
N LEU A 316 -8.92 2.57 8.85
CA LEU A 316 -9.90 2.40 7.79
C LEU A 316 -9.34 1.49 6.70
N LEU A 317 -10.18 0.58 6.20
CA LEU A 317 -9.89 -0.28 5.05
C LEU A 317 -11.12 -0.48 4.18
N GLY A 318 -10.90 -0.49 2.87
CA GLY A 318 -11.91 -0.89 1.89
C GLY A 318 -11.77 -2.37 1.53
N LEU A 319 -12.90 -3.06 1.38
CA LEU A 319 -12.96 -4.48 1.12
C LEU A 319 -13.52 -4.81 -0.27
N ASN A 320 -13.25 -6.02 -0.75
CA ASN A 320 -13.72 -6.49 -2.05
C ASN A 320 -15.25 -6.73 -2.12
N ASP A 321 -15.90 -6.90 -0.98
CA ASP A 321 -17.36 -7.04 -0.87
C ASP A 321 -18.10 -5.68 -0.79
N GLY A 322 -17.37 -4.58 -0.92
CA GLY A 322 -17.91 -3.23 -0.96
C GLY A 322 -18.13 -2.60 0.40
N ARG A 323 -17.64 -3.22 1.47
CA ARG A 323 -17.65 -2.61 2.81
C ARG A 323 -16.44 -1.70 3.01
N LEU A 324 -16.68 -0.60 3.70
CA LEU A 324 -15.67 0.13 4.46
C LEU A 324 -15.69 -0.42 5.88
N VAL A 325 -14.54 -0.70 6.46
CA VAL A 325 -14.41 -1.15 7.85
C VAL A 325 -13.56 -0.19 8.67
N ALA A 326 -13.88 -0.10 9.96
CA ALA A 326 -13.18 0.71 10.94
C ALA A 326 -12.70 -0.17 12.09
N ILE A 327 -11.41 -0.11 12.37
CA ILE A 327 -10.71 -0.91 13.39
C ILE A 327 -10.06 0.07 14.36
N ASP A 328 -10.24 -0.16 15.66
CA ASP A 328 -9.60 0.65 16.69
C ASP A 328 -8.08 0.40 16.69
N LEU A 329 -7.30 1.47 16.60
CA LEU A 329 -5.86 1.41 16.47
C LEU A 329 -5.19 0.68 17.64
N ASP A 330 -5.65 0.92 18.87
CA ASP A 330 -4.96 0.42 20.06
C ASP A 330 -5.29 -1.04 20.35
N SER A 331 -6.55 -1.41 20.22
CA SER A 331 -7.01 -2.78 20.49
C SER A 331 -6.93 -3.72 19.29
N GLY A 332 -6.85 -3.20 18.07
CA GLY A 332 -6.93 -4.00 16.83
C GLY A 332 -8.31 -4.61 16.58
N LEU A 333 -9.37 -4.16 17.27
CA LEU A 333 -10.71 -4.72 17.15
C LEU A 333 -11.56 -3.95 16.14
N LEU A 334 -12.37 -4.69 15.38
CA LEU A 334 -13.36 -4.12 14.47
C LEU A 334 -14.43 -3.40 15.28
N VAL A 335 -14.52 -2.07 15.13
CA VAL A 335 -15.47 -1.22 15.86
C VAL A 335 -16.68 -0.82 15.05
N TRP A 336 -16.55 -0.86 13.71
CA TRP A 336 -17.63 -0.55 12.79
C TRP A 336 -17.38 -1.16 11.43
N GLN A 337 -18.46 -1.49 10.71
CA GLN A 337 -18.41 -1.87 9.30
C GLN A 337 -19.65 -1.33 8.58
N GLY A 338 -19.47 -0.91 7.34
CA GLY A 338 -20.53 -0.56 6.42
C GLY A 338 -21.32 -1.79 5.95
N GLU A 339 -22.42 -1.52 5.22
CA GLU A 339 -23.19 -2.59 4.57
C GLU A 339 -22.43 -3.16 3.37
N GLU A 340 -22.62 -4.45 3.12
CA GLU A 340 -22.15 -5.08 1.89
C GLU A 340 -22.86 -4.44 0.68
N ASN A 341 -22.08 -4.04 -0.30
CA ASN A 341 -22.59 -3.37 -1.49
C ASN A 341 -21.73 -3.75 -2.69
N PRO A 342 -22.29 -4.33 -3.77
CA PRO A 342 -21.51 -4.78 -4.91
C PRO A 342 -20.50 -3.74 -5.42
N GLY A 343 -19.26 -4.17 -5.64
CA GLY A 343 -18.14 -3.34 -6.06
C GLY A 343 -17.16 -3.07 -4.92
N LEU A 344 -15.87 -3.40 -5.17
CA LEU A 344 -14.80 -3.21 -4.19
C LEU A 344 -14.69 -1.75 -3.72
N ILE A 345 -14.40 -1.52 -2.47
CA ILE A 345 -13.91 -0.23 -1.98
C ILE A 345 -12.38 -0.25 -2.11
N GLY A 346 -11.86 0.69 -2.90
CA GLY A 346 -10.42 0.84 -3.15
C GLY A 346 -9.76 1.85 -2.22
N ALA A 347 -8.84 2.66 -2.79
CA ALA A 347 -8.10 3.63 -2.02
C ALA A 347 -8.98 4.71 -1.38
N ILE A 348 -8.58 5.12 -0.20
CA ILE A 348 -9.30 6.02 0.69
C ILE A 348 -8.53 7.34 0.80
N ALA A 349 -9.24 8.46 0.78
CA ALA A 349 -8.78 9.77 1.20
C ALA A 349 -9.62 10.23 2.39
N VAL A 350 -9.04 11.01 3.29
CA VAL A 350 -9.72 11.50 4.48
C VAL A 350 -9.64 13.01 4.54
N SER A 351 -10.72 13.64 4.94
CA SER A 351 -10.78 15.03 5.38
C SER A 351 -11.24 15.11 6.85
N PRO A 352 -11.23 16.26 7.50
CA PRO A 352 -11.72 16.38 8.87
C PRO A 352 -13.17 15.91 9.07
N GLU A 353 -14.00 15.98 8.03
CA GLU A 353 -15.42 15.67 8.12
C GLU A 353 -15.85 14.40 7.39
N LEU A 354 -15.07 13.96 6.40
CA LEU A 354 -15.44 12.87 5.48
C LEU A 354 -14.33 11.84 5.28
N VAL A 355 -14.75 10.61 5.13
CA VAL A 355 -13.98 9.55 4.50
C VAL A 355 -14.47 9.41 3.07
N VAL A 356 -13.59 9.55 2.08
CA VAL A 356 -13.93 9.45 0.66
C VAL A 356 -13.16 8.29 0.05
N ALA A 357 -13.84 7.37 -0.59
CA ALA A 357 -13.18 6.25 -1.26
C ALA A 357 -13.71 6.03 -2.67
N VAL A 358 -12.83 5.51 -3.52
CA VAL A 358 -13.26 5.00 -4.82
C VAL A 358 -13.98 3.67 -4.64
N LYS A 359 -15.15 3.55 -5.27
CA LYS A 359 -15.88 2.30 -5.40
C LYS A 359 -15.75 1.79 -6.82
N GLY A 360 -15.19 0.59 -6.95
CA GLY A 360 -15.02 -0.09 -8.24
C GLY A 360 -16.36 -0.42 -8.88
N GLY A 361 -16.35 -0.47 -10.19
CA GLY A 361 -17.50 -0.73 -11.06
C GLY A 361 -17.31 -0.06 -12.41
N MET A 362 -18.20 -0.35 -13.34
CA MET A 362 -18.28 0.38 -14.61
C MET A 362 -19.73 0.85 -14.78
N PRO A 363 -20.03 2.13 -14.60
CA PRO A 363 -19.09 3.20 -14.20
C PRO A 363 -18.64 3.13 -12.74
N GLY A 364 -17.44 3.66 -12.47
CA GLY A 364 -16.88 3.84 -11.15
C GLY A 364 -17.61 4.93 -10.35
N SER A 365 -17.43 4.91 -9.04
CA SER A 365 -18.04 5.90 -8.16
C SER A 365 -17.07 6.37 -7.09
N LEU A 366 -17.26 7.60 -6.59
CA LEU A 366 -16.77 8.00 -5.27
C LEU A 366 -17.90 7.87 -4.27
N VAL A 367 -17.61 7.33 -3.11
CA VAL A 367 -18.53 7.28 -1.98
C VAL A 367 -17.90 8.03 -0.82
N ALA A 368 -18.69 8.89 -0.19
CA ALA A 368 -18.26 9.58 1.02
C ALA A 368 -19.09 9.15 2.21
N TRP A 369 -18.43 9.03 3.36
CA TRP A 369 -19.04 8.75 4.64
C TRP A 369 -18.68 9.87 5.61
N LYS A 370 -19.64 10.20 6.45
CA LYS A 370 -19.50 11.13 7.58
C LYS A 370 -19.79 10.44 8.89
N HIS A 371 -19.34 11.02 9.99
CA HIS A 371 -19.75 10.58 11.31
C HIS A 371 -21.28 10.58 11.48
N ASP A 372 -21.83 9.48 11.99
CA ASP A 372 -23.26 9.34 12.29
C ASP A 372 -23.47 9.26 13.81
N PRO A 373 -23.91 10.34 14.47
CA PRO A 373 -24.11 10.36 15.91
C PRO A 373 -25.25 9.43 16.37
N THR A 374 -26.08 8.94 15.45
CA THR A 374 -27.19 8.01 15.75
C THR A 374 -26.84 6.56 15.47
N GLY A 375 -25.73 6.33 14.78
CA GLY A 375 -25.22 4.99 14.45
C GLY A 375 -24.75 4.23 15.69
N LYS A 376 -24.50 2.96 15.52
CA LYS A 376 -23.99 2.09 16.60
C LYS A 376 -22.64 1.55 16.25
N LEU A 377 -21.73 1.61 17.20
CA LEU A 377 -20.50 0.83 17.16
C LEU A 377 -20.83 -0.65 17.41
N LEU A 378 -20.01 -1.52 16.86
CA LEU A 378 -20.04 -2.93 17.24
C LEU A 378 -19.67 -3.04 18.71
N SER A 379 -20.40 -3.85 19.45
CA SER A 379 -20.04 -4.14 20.85
C SER A 379 -18.70 -4.89 20.83
N LEU A 380 -17.66 -4.25 21.32
CA LEU A 380 -16.39 -4.93 21.55
C LEU A 380 -16.65 -6.11 22.52
N PRO A 381 -16.14 -7.31 22.24
CA PRO A 381 -16.09 -8.33 23.26
C PRO A 381 -15.35 -7.73 24.46
N SER A 382 -15.95 -7.83 25.66
CA SER A 382 -15.23 -7.41 26.87
C SER A 382 -13.85 -8.06 26.82
N PRO A 383 -12.75 -7.34 27.08
CA PRO A 383 -11.45 -7.94 27.10
C PRO A 383 -11.52 -9.11 28.05
N THR A 384 -11.46 -10.31 27.53
CA THR A 384 -11.20 -11.49 28.34
C THR A 384 -9.85 -11.23 28.94
N VAL A 385 -9.81 -10.82 30.20
CA VAL A 385 -8.59 -10.84 30.99
C VAL A 385 -8.17 -12.30 30.98
N VAL A 386 -7.36 -12.69 30.03
CA VAL A 386 -6.74 -14.01 30.04
C VAL A 386 -5.80 -13.95 31.21
N ASP A 387 -6.20 -14.58 32.30
CA ASP A 387 -5.35 -14.70 33.49
C ASP A 387 -3.99 -15.26 33.03
N PRO A 388 -2.88 -14.50 33.19
CA PRO A 388 -1.57 -14.95 32.79
C PRO A 388 -1.24 -16.34 33.34
N ALA A 389 -1.81 -16.71 34.49
CA ALA A 389 -1.67 -18.06 35.08
C ALA A 389 -2.32 -19.15 34.22
N MET A 390 -3.38 -18.86 33.46
CA MET A 390 -3.96 -19.81 32.50
C MET A 390 -3.11 -20.03 31.26
N LEU A 391 -2.42 -18.99 30.77
CA LEU A 391 -1.51 -19.12 29.62
C LEU A 391 -0.30 -19.98 29.96
N PHE A 392 0.28 -19.80 31.16
CA PHE A 392 1.39 -20.64 31.62
C PHE A 392 0.95 -22.07 32.02
N GLY A 393 -0.24 -22.22 32.57
CA GLY A 393 -0.80 -23.54 32.92
C GLY A 393 -1.04 -24.40 31.68
N ASN A 394 -1.68 -23.86 30.64
CA ASN A 394 -1.97 -24.60 29.41
C ASN A 394 -0.71 -24.90 28.58
N ALA A 395 0.27 -23.99 28.53
CA ALA A 395 1.55 -24.25 27.89
C ALA A 395 2.36 -25.34 28.58
N ALA A 396 2.36 -25.36 29.93
CA ALA A 396 3.03 -26.39 30.69
C ALA A 396 2.34 -27.77 30.50
N ILE A 397 1.01 -27.84 30.47
CA ILE A 397 0.25 -29.06 30.21
C ILE A 397 0.48 -29.56 28.78
N ALA A 398 0.51 -28.65 27.78
CA ALA A 398 0.79 -29.02 26.40
C ALA A 398 2.21 -29.57 26.22
N VAL A 399 3.21 -28.97 26.86
CA VAL A 399 4.60 -29.48 26.85
C VAL A 399 4.71 -30.84 27.53
N VAL A 400 4.08 -31.03 28.68
CA VAL A 400 4.07 -32.32 29.39
C VAL A 400 3.32 -33.39 28.59
N ALA A 401 2.15 -33.05 28.00
CA ALA A 401 1.39 -33.97 27.17
C ALA A 401 2.16 -34.38 25.89
N THR A 402 2.85 -33.44 25.26
CA THR A 402 3.69 -33.71 24.07
C THR A 402 4.89 -34.59 24.44
N PHE A 403 5.50 -34.35 25.61
CA PHE A 403 6.62 -35.17 26.09
C PHE A 403 6.17 -36.59 26.41
N VAL A 404 5.00 -36.79 27.05
CA VAL A 404 4.45 -38.09 27.37
C VAL A 404 4.03 -38.87 26.14
N VAL A 405 3.40 -38.21 25.15
CA VAL A 405 2.93 -38.86 23.92
C VAL A 405 4.07 -39.22 22.97
N LEU A 406 5.13 -38.41 22.89
CA LEU A 406 6.24 -38.67 21.97
C LEU A 406 7.41 -39.47 22.57
N PHE A 407 7.74 -39.29 23.83
CA PHE A 407 8.91 -39.94 24.44
C PHE A 407 8.63 -41.27 25.11
N VAL A 408 7.45 -41.50 25.66
CA VAL A 408 7.12 -42.79 26.33
C VAL A 408 7.02 -43.95 25.33
N PRO A 409 6.34 -43.81 24.15
CA PRO A 409 6.34 -44.89 23.16
C PRO A 409 7.71 -45.14 22.52
N PHE A 410 8.56 -44.09 22.38
CA PHE A 410 9.90 -44.26 21.80
C PHE A 410 10.84 -45.06 22.68
N ARG A 411 10.77 -44.91 24.00
CA ARG A 411 11.51 -45.78 24.95
C ARG A 411 11.02 -47.21 24.96
N LEU A 412 9.73 -47.45 24.80
CA LEU A 412 9.14 -48.81 24.72
C LEU A 412 9.50 -49.53 23.40
N LEU A 413 9.67 -48.78 22.31
CA LEU A 413 10.10 -49.32 21.02
C LEU A 413 11.62 -49.58 21.00
N ALA A 414 12.43 -48.72 21.60
CA ALA A 414 13.88 -48.89 21.68
C ALA A 414 14.31 -50.06 22.58
N SER A 415 13.51 -50.45 23.56
CA SER A 415 13.81 -51.60 24.42
C SER A 415 13.51 -52.98 23.80
N ARG A 416 12.87 -53.04 22.63
CA ARG A 416 12.53 -54.29 21.91
C ARG A 416 13.44 -54.62 20.71
N ALA A 417 14.35 -53.75 20.33
CA ALA A 417 15.32 -54.02 19.29
C ALA A 417 16.62 -54.59 19.88
N ARG A 418 16.69 -55.89 20.04
CA ARG A 418 17.96 -56.59 20.17
C ARG A 418 18.47 -56.94 18.78
N PRO A 419 19.75 -56.71 18.45
CA PRO A 419 20.31 -57.11 17.18
C PRO A 419 20.50 -58.63 17.19
N ALA A 420 19.94 -59.30 16.19
CA ALA A 420 20.37 -60.65 15.81
C ALA A 420 21.58 -60.50 14.84
N PHE A 421 22.74 -60.82 15.37
CA PHE A 421 23.91 -61.17 14.54
C PHE A 421 23.70 -62.62 14.06
N GLY A 422 23.83 -62.83 12.77
CA GLY A 422 23.93 -64.13 12.13
C GLY A 422 24.80 -63.95 10.89
N ASP A 423 25.99 -64.45 11.02
CA ASP A 423 26.95 -64.65 9.93
C ASP A 423 26.33 -65.57 8.87
N ASP A 424 26.61 -65.30 7.61
CA ASP A 424 27.04 -66.35 6.69
C ASP A 424 27.55 -65.74 5.38
N GLU A 425 28.70 -66.27 5.05
CA GLU A 425 29.55 -66.05 3.86
C GLU A 425 28.92 -66.65 2.57
N ASP A 426 29.48 -66.23 1.53
CA ASP A 426 29.79 -66.91 0.26
C ASP A 426 28.98 -66.63 -1.00
N ALA A 427 29.78 -66.20 -1.93
CA ALA A 427 30.00 -66.72 -3.28
C ALA A 427 29.38 -65.98 -4.49
N ALA A 428 30.34 -65.54 -5.27
CA ALA A 428 30.45 -65.61 -6.74
C ALA A 428 29.59 -64.69 -7.62
N GLY A 429 30.37 -63.86 -8.34
CA GLY A 429 29.95 -63.25 -9.65
C GLY A 429 30.08 -64.27 -10.76
N PRO A 430 30.27 -63.90 -12.06
CA PRO A 430 30.04 -62.64 -12.75
C PRO A 430 29.22 -62.84 -14.07
N GLU A 431 29.37 -61.90 -15.04
CA GLU A 431 29.03 -61.88 -16.50
C GLU A 431 27.78 -61.12 -16.85
N GLU A 432 27.93 -60.02 -17.54
CA GLU A 432 28.24 -59.69 -18.94
C GLU A 432 27.00 -59.59 -19.84
N GLU A 433 27.09 -58.57 -20.67
CA GLU A 433 26.49 -58.34 -22.02
C GLU A 433 25.05 -57.78 -22.04
N GLU A 434 24.85 -56.64 -22.60
CA GLU A 434 24.98 -56.04 -23.94
C GLU A 434 23.60 -55.85 -24.59
N GLU A 435 23.43 -54.68 -25.16
CA GLU A 435 22.60 -54.28 -26.31
C GLU A 435 21.05 -54.32 -26.25
N ALA A 436 20.47 -53.19 -26.36
CA ALA A 436 19.85 -52.60 -27.54
C ALA A 436 19.25 -51.21 -27.25
#